data_c0e99fad70548ac4bf291bc92d2ded79
#
_entry.id   c0e99fad70548ac4bf291bc92d2ded79
#
_cell.length_a   1.000
_cell.length_b   1.000
_cell.length_c   1.000
_cell.angle_alpha   90.00
_cell.angle_beta   90.00
_cell.angle_gamma   90.00
#
_symmetry.space_group_name_H-M   'P 1'
#
loop_
_entity.id
_entity.type
_entity.pdbx_description
1 polymer ?
#
loop_
_entity_poly.entity_id
_entity_poly.type
_entity_poly.pdbx_seq_one_letter_code
_entity_poly.pdbx_strand_id
1 'polypeptide(L)'
;MACKVTAIIVAAGSGKRMNSDTKKQFMEINDKPLLYYSVRAFEESEVDDIVLVVPEEDIDYVKSEIVEKYGFNKVKAVTPGGITRTKSVEHGLLLALDAGHVLIHDGARPLITDTLINKVIDAVKTERAILVAVPAKETIYSTEDGMVSASLRRDRLYIAQTPQAFDTVLIKEAYNLAEKSATKGPATDDVTFVYNYLGVKAKIIEGDYKNIKVTTPEDIEVAKALLMNQ
;
A
#
# COMPACT_ATOMS: atom_id res chain seq x y z
N MET A 1 12.57 23.49 -8.32
CA MET A 1 12.47 22.84 -6.99
C MET A 1 12.18 21.38 -7.22
N ALA A 2 12.79 20.46 -6.46
CA ALA A 2 12.44 19.05 -6.54
C ALA A 2 10.97 18.88 -6.16
N CYS A 3 10.26 18.00 -6.86
CA CYS A 3 8.86 17.74 -6.63
C CYS A 3 8.74 16.85 -5.39
N LYS A 4 8.03 17.30 -4.35
CA LYS A 4 7.87 16.61 -3.08
C LYS A 4 7.14 15.27 -3.24
N VAL A 5 7.64 14.25 -2.58
CA VAL A 5 7.09 12.88 -2.59
C VAL A 5 6.55 12.53 -1.20
N THR A 6 5.26 12.24 -1.10
CA THR A 6 4.62 11.84 0.16
C THR A 6 4.18 10.38 0.11
N ALA A 7 4.57 9.59 1.10
CA ALA A 7 4.06 8.23 1.28
C ALA A 7 2.77 8.24 2.12
N ILE A 8 1.76 7.49 1.69
CA ILE A 8 0.52 7.24 2.42
C ILE A 8 0.52 5.77 2.80
N ILE A 9 0.74 5.47 4.08
CA ILE A 9 0.76 4.09 4.59
C ILE A 9 -0.59 3.77 5.23
N VAL A 10 -1.34 2.86 4.59
CA VAL A 10 -2.69 2.49 5.02
C VAL A 10 -2.64 1.28 5.94
N ALA A 11 -3.00 1.48 7.20
CA ALA A 11 -3.01 0.49 8.26
C ALA A 11 -4.32 0.46 9.08
N ALA A 12 -5.42 1.01 8.53
CA ALA A 12 -6.72 1.11 9.22
C ALA A 12 -7.59 -0.15 9.14
N GLY A 13 -7.10 -1.23 8.51
CA GLY A 13 -7.86 -2.46 8.34
C GLY A 13 -8.08 -3.20 9.67
N SER A 14 -9.29 -3.71 9.89
CA SER A 14 -9.70 -4.41 11.12
C SER A 14 -9.04 -5.79 11.33
N GLY A 15 -8.33 -6.33 10.33
CA GLY A 15 -7.64 -7.62 10.47
C GLY A 15 -8.51 -8.84 10.77
N LYS A 16 -9.81 -8.82 10.47
CA LYS A 16 -10.79 -9.88 10.83
C LYS A 16 -10.33 -11.32 10.54
N ARG A 17 -9.49 -11.52 9.53
CA ARG A 17 -8.96 -12.84 9.14
C ARG A 17 -7.87 -13.38 10.07
N MET A 18 -7.38 -12.56 11.00
CA MET A 18 -6.29 -12.93 11.91
C MET A 18 -6.77 -13.74 13.13
N ASN A 19 -8.09 -13.79 13.39
CA ASN A 19 -8.68 -14.49 14.57
C ASN A 19 -7.94 -14.17 15.89
N SER A 20 -7.57 -12.89 16.10
CA SER A 20 -6.82 -12.44 17.26
C SER A 20 -7.45 -11.17 17.83
N ASP A 21 -7.34 -10.99 19.15
CA ASP A 21 -7.75 -9.77 19.84
C ASP A 21 -6.80 -8.59 19.53
N THR A 22 -5.56 -8.89 19.16
CA THR A 22 -4.59 -7.87 18.73
C THR A 22 -4.81 -7.55 17.26
N LYS A 23 -4.99 -6.25 16.95
CA LYS A 23 -5.09 -5.79 15.57
C LYS A 23 -3.82 -6.14 14.80
N LYS A 24 -3.98 -6.62 13.58
CA LYS A 24 -2.90 -7.15 12.72
C LYS A 24 -1.67 -6.23 12.64
N GLN A 25 -1.88 -4.94 12.46
CA GLN A 25 -0.81 -3.95 12.32
C GLN A 25 0.06 -3.79 13.56
N PHE A 26 -0.43 -4.25 14.73
CA PHE A 26 0.27 -4.20 16.01
C PHE A 26 0.76 -5.58 16.49
N MET A 27 0.50 -6.65 15.73
CA MET A 27 1.09 -7.95 16.01
C MET A 27 2.61 -7.86 15.91
N GLU A 28 3.32 -8.48 16.85
CA GLU A 28 4.76 -8.38 16.92
C GLU A 28 5.47 -9.41 16.03
N ILE A 29 6.48 -8.93 15.35
CA ILE A 29 7.48 -9.73 14.65
C ILE A 29 8.83 -9.29 15.21
N ASN A 30 9.58 -10.22 15.84
CA ASN A 30 10.87 -9.94 16.46
C ASN A 30 10.81 -8.70 17.38
N ASP A 31 9.87 -8.70 18.34
CA ASP A 31 9.66 -7.67 19.36
C ASP A 31 9.31 -6.26 18.82
N LYS A 32 8.82 -6.19 17.59
CA LYS A 32 8.37 -4.94 16.96
C LYS A 32 7.03 -5.13 16.27
N PRO A 33 6.11 -4.16 16.37
CA PRO A 33 4.83 -4.25 15.67
C PRO A 33 5.02 -4.33 14.15
N LEU A 34 4.17 -5.08 13.47
CA LEU A 34 4.23 -5.26 12.02
C LEU A 34 4.29 -3.92 11.26
N LEU A 35 3.54 -2.92 11.71
CA LEU A 35 3.53 -1.58 11.10
C LEU A 35 4.90 -0.90 11.17
N TYR A 36 5.69 -1.15 12.22
CA TYR A 36 7.03 -0.60 12.37
C TYR A 36 7.91 -0.84 11.13
N TYR A 37 7.89 -2.06 10.59
CA TYR A 37 8.75 -2.43 9.47
C TYR A 37 8.41 -1.65 8.20
N SER A 38 7.10 -1.51 7.91
CA SER A 38 6.67 -0.69 6.77
C SER A 38 7.08 0.77 6.95
N VAL A 39 6.81 1.36 8.13
CA VAL A 39 7.15 2.77 8.38
C VAL A 39 8.67 2.99 8.33
N ARG A 40 9.45 2.08 8.91
CA ARG A 40 10.91 2.14 8.90
C ARG A 40 11.47 2.17 7.48
N ALA A 41 11.01 1.30 6.60
CA ALA A 41 11.50 1.26 5.21
C ALA A 41 11.23 2.59 4.47
N PHE A 42 10.10 3.23 4.72
CA PHE A 42 9.81 4.56 4.16
C PHE A 42 10.60 5.67 4.87
N GLU A 43 10.83 5.60 6.18
CA GLU A 43 11.70 6.55 6.89
C GLU A 43 13.13 6.54 6.35
N GLU A 44 13.66 5.34 6.00
CA GLU A 44 15.00 5.14 5.45
C GLU A 44 15.10 5.47 3.94
N SER A 45 13.98 5.62 3.23
CA SER A 45 13.92 5.91 1.79
C SER A 45 13.99 7.40 1.46
N GLU A 46 13.92 7.75 0.17
CA GLU A 46 13.94 9.14 -0.32
C GLU A 46 12.57 9.85 -0.30
N VAL A 47 11.55 9.32 0.37
CA VAL A 47 10.30 10.08 0.57
C VAL A 47 10.56 11.30 1.47
N ASP A 48 9.86 12.40 1.19
CA ASP A 48 9.97 13.61 2.01
C ASP A 48 9.11 13.51 3.27
N ASP A 49 7.88 13.01 3.12
CA ASP A 49 6.91 12.92 4.21
C ASP A 49 6.18 11.58 4.19
N ILE A 50 5.68 11.19 5.37
CA ILE A 50 4.83 10.03 5.58
C ILE A 50 3.53 10.46 6.25
N VAL A 51 2.40 9.99 5.72
CA VAL A 51 1.07 10.06 6.32
C VAL A 51 0.66 8.65 6.72
N LEU A 52 0.42 8.41 8.01
CA LEU A 52 -0.10 7.14 8.50
C LEU A 52 -1.63 7.20 8.61
N VAL A 53 -2.29 6.21 8.04
CA VAL A 53 -3.75 6.08 8.10
C VAL A 53 -4.09 4.85 8.94
N VAL A 54 -4.64 5.06 10.15
CA VAL A 54 -4.85 4.02 11.16
C VAL A 54 -6.29 4.09 11.70
N PRO A 55 -6.78 3.10 12.46
CA PRO A 55 -8.07 3.24 13.14
C PRO A 55 -8.07 4.47 14.05
N GLU A 56 -9.22 5.17 14.15
CA GLU A 56 -9.34 6.40 14.92
C GLU A 56 -8.94 6.22 16.39
N GLU A 57 -9.38 5.11 16.98
CA GLU A 57 -9.08 4.76 18.38
C GLU A 57 -7.59 4.44 18.64
N ASP A 58 -6.79 4.18 17.60
CA ASP A 58 -5.38 3.81 17.72
C ASP A 58 -4.43 4.99 17.44
N ILE A 59 -4.93 6.17 17.10
CA ILE A 59 -4.09 7.31 16.71
C ILE A 59 -3.06 7.67 17.78
N ASP A 60 -3.50 7.79 19.02
CA ASP A 60 -2.60 8.18 20.12
C ASP A 60 -1.57 7.09 20.42
N TYR A 61 -1.98 5.81 20.39
CA TYR A 61 -1.08 4.68 20.50
C TYR A 61 -0.02 4.70 19.38
N VAL A 62 -0.42 4.91 18.13
CA VAL A 62 0.53 4.94 17.00
C VAL A 62 1.49 6.12 17.13
N LYS A 63 1.04 7.29 17.57
CA LYS A 63 1.91 8.43 17.79
C LYS A 63 2.97 8.15 18.85
N SER A 64 2.57 7.66 20.06
CA SER A 64 3.49 7.41 21.16
C SER A 64 4.35 6.16 20.95
N GLU A 65 3.71 5.01 20.68
CA GLU A 65 4.38 3.70 20.71
C GLU A 65 5.04 3.31 19.38
N ILE A 66 4.74 4.03 18.28
CA ILE A 66 5.35 3.76 16.99
C ILE A 66 6.13 4.98 16.49
N VAL A 67 5.53 6.15 16.38
CA VAL A 67 6.21 7.30 15.77
C VAL A 67 7.28 7.85 16.70
N GLU A 68 6.92 8.22 17.92
CA GLU A 68 7.85 8.84 18.88
C GLU A 68 8.87 7.83 19.42
N LYS A 69 8.41 6.65 19.81
CA LYS A 69 9.24 5.58 20.38
C LYS A 69 10.38 5.16 19.44
N TYR A 70 10.13 5.09 18.14
CA TYR A 70 11.14 4.69 17.15
C TYR A 70 11.77 5.87 16.39
N GLY A 71 11.39 7.11 16.72
CA GLY A 71 11.99 8.33 16.15
C GLY A 71 11.71 8.52 14.66
N PHE A 72 10.52 8.20 14.18
CA PHE A 72 10.14 8.37 12.78
C PHE A 72 9.85 9.85 12.45
N ASN A 73 10.85 10.56 11.96
CA ASN A 73 10.81 12.01 11.76
C ASN A 73 10.08 12.45 10.49
N LYS A 74 9.96 11.55 9.50
CA LYS A 74 9.22 11.81 8.25
C LYS A 74 7.71 11.64 8.42
N VAL A 75 7.22 11.04 9.51
CA VAL A 75 5.80 10.95 9.80
C VAL A 75 5.26 12.33 10.20
N LYS A 76 4.57 13.00 9.28
CA LYS A 76 4.01 14.35 9.50
C LYS A 76 2.57 14.32 9.98
N ALA A 77 1.85 13.25 9.72
CA ALA A 77 0.47 13.11 10.15
C ALA A 77 0.10 11.64 10.45
N VAL A 78 -0.72 11.46 11.48
CA VAL A 78 -1.45 10.22 11.76
C VAL A 78 -2.93 10.58 11.71
N THR A 79 -3.69 9.93 10.83
CA THR A 79 -5.09 10.29 10.53
C THR A 79 -6.00 9.06 10.61
N PRO A 80 -7.28 9.23 10.97
CA PRO A 80 -8.21 8.10 10.98
C PRO A 80 -8.45 7.56 9.58
N GLY A 81 -8.57 6.23 9.48
CA GLY A 81 -9.04 5.57 8.27
C GLY A 81 -10.56 5.68 8.10
N GLY A 82 -11.02 5.35 6.91
CA GLY A 82 -12.45 5.26 6.59
C GLY A 82 -12.97 3.83 6.70
N ILE A 83 -14.27 3.67 6.42
CA ILE A 83 -14.98 2.37 6.46
C ILE A 83 -14.47 1.37 5.40
N THR A 84 -13.76 1.84 4.38
CA THR A 84 -13.14 1.04 3.33
C THR A 84 -11.68 1.45 3.15
N ARG A 85 -10.87 0.60 2.45
CA ARG A 85 -9.52 0.95 2.06
C ARG A 85 -9.50 2.22 1.20
N THR A 86 -10.43 2.34 0.28
CA THR A 86 -10.62 3.52 -0.58
C THR A 86 -10.77 4.80 0.24
N LYS A 87 -11.69 4.82 1.21
CA LYS A 87 -11.88 5.99 2.09
C LYS A 87 -10.67 6.27 2.98
N SER A 88 -9.93 5.24 3.38
CA SER A 88 -8.67 5.41 4.11
C SER A 88 -7.60 6.09 3.23
N VAL A 89 -7.48 5.70 1.96
CA VAL A 89 -6.57 6.37 1.01
C VAL A 89 -6.99 7.82 0.77
N GLU A 90 -8.28 8.10 0.61
CA GLU A 90 -8.80 9.47 0.47
C GLU A 90 -8.39 10.37 1.64
N HIS A 91 -8.53 9.87 2.90
CA HIS A 91 -8.09 10.62 4.08
C HIS A 91 -6.59 10.93 4.04
N GLY A 92 -5.76 9.97 3.60
CA GLY A 92 -4.34 10.19 3.39
C GLY A 92 -4.05 11.23 2.30
N LEU A 93 -4.76 11.17 1.16
CA LEU A 93 -4.61 12.11 0.05
C LEU A 93 -4.99 13.55 0.41
N LEU A 94 -5.92 13.74 1.35
CA LEU A 94 -6.27 15.07 1.87
C LEU A 94 -5.11 15.73 2.62
N LEU A 95 -4.22 14.96 3.23
CA LEU A 95 -3.06 15.45 3.99
C LEU A 95 -1.79 15.56 3.14
N ALA A 96 -1.77 14.99 1.94
CA ALA A 96 -0.68 15.14 0.96
C ALA A 96 -0.87 16.41 0.11
N LEU A 97 -0.96 17.60 0.76
CA LEU A 97 -1.36 18.85 0.10
C LEU A 97 -0.31 19.36 -0.88
N ASP A 98 0.96 19.33 -0.49
CA ASP A 98 2.08 19.90 -1.25
C ASP A 98 2.87 18.83 -2.04
N ALA A 99 2.37 17.59 -2.04
CA ALA A 99 3.03 16.51 -2.75
C ALA A 99 2.80 16.63 -4.27
N GLY A 100 3.85 16.59 -5.04
CA GLY A 100 3.75 16.42 -6.49
C GLY A 100 3.50 14.96 -6.86
N HIS A 101 4.03 14.04 -6.05
CA HIS A 101 3.81 12.60 -6.19
C HIS A 101 3.43 11.96 -4.86
N VAL A 102 2.60 10.93 -4.92
CA VAL A 102 2.22 10.12 -3.76
C VAL A 102 2.52 8.65 -4.00
N LEU A 103 3.00 7.98 -2.95
CA LEU A 103 3.16 6.54 -2.89
C LEU A 103 2.13 5.98 -1.90
N ILE A 104 1.25 5.10 -2.35
CA ILE A 104 0.23 4.47 -1.51
C ILE A 104 0.68 3.06 -1.17
N HIS A 105 0.83 2.76 0.12
CA HIS A 105 1.36 1.49 0.59
C HIS A 105 0.47 0.84 1.64
N ASP A 106 0.31 -0.48 1.54
CA ASP A 106 -0.37 -1.27 2.56
C ASP A 106 0.58 -1.50 3.74
N GLY A 107 0.29 -0.94 4.92
CA GLY A 107 1.09 -1.13 6.14
C GLY A 107 1.19 -2.59 6.62
N ALA A 108 0.50 -3.49 5.96
CA ALA A 108 0.58 -4.95 6.15
C ALA A 108 1.64 -5.64 5.26
N ARG A 109 2.54 -4.89 4.60
CA ARG A 109 3.67 -5.43 3.84
C ARG A 109 4.99 -5.06 4.50
N PRO A 110 5.38 -5.77 5.55
CA PRO A 110 6.53 -5.39 6.39
C PRO A 110 7.89 -5.62 5.70
N LEU A 111 7.92 -6.30 4.57
CA LEU A 111 9.14 -6.69 3.87
C LEU A 111 9.47 -5.80 2.66
N ILE A 112 8.80 -4.67 2.56
CA ILE A 112 9.19 -3.63 1.59
C ILE A 112 10.58 -3.10 1.92
N THR A 113 11.39 -2.80 0.92
CA THR A 113 12.73 -2.25 1.10
C THR A 113 12.81 -0.80 0.62
N ASP A 114 13.68 0.00 1.24
CA ASP A 114 14.02 1.35 0.81
C ASP A 114 14.48 1.40 -0.65
N THR A 115 15.27 0.42 -1.06
CA THR A 115 15.75 0.26 -2.44
C THR A 115 14.57 0.15 -3.44
N LEU A 116 13.53 -0.64 -3.13
CA LEU A 116 12.35 -0.75 -4.00
C LEU A 116 11.54 0.54 -3.97
N ILE A 117 11.39 1.17 -2.80
CA ILE A 117 10.71 2.45 -2.65
C ILE A 117 11.40 3.51 -3.52
N ASN A 118 12.73 3.63 -3.46
CA ASN A 118 13.50 4.60 -4.22
C ASN A 118 13.39 4.37 -5.74
N LYS A 119 13.39 3.12 -6.22
CA LYS A 119 13.09 2.80 -7.62
C LYS A 119 11.70 3.30 -8.07
N VAL A 120 10.70 3.20 -7.19
CA VAL A 120 9.35 3.68 -7.47
C VAL A 120 9.31 5.21 -7.51
N ILE A 121 10.03 5.88 -6.59
CA ILE A 121 10.17 7.33 -6.56
C ILE A 121 10.80 7.84 -7.86
N ASP A 122 11.88 7.21 -8.33
CA ASP A 122 12.52 7.62 -9.58
C ASP A 122 11.60 7.40 -10.79
N ALA A 123 10.87 6.29 -10.81
CA ALA A 123 9.95 6.00 -11.91
C ALA A 123 8.76 6.98 -11.96
N VAL A 124 8.19 7.38 -10.82
CA VAL A 124 7.02 8.27 -10.80
C VAL A 124 7.35 9.70 -11.20
N LYS A 125 8.63 10.11 -11.15
CA LYS A 125 9.09 11.42 -11.66
C LYS A 125 8.94 11.54 -13.18
N THR A 126 8.93 10.41 -13.91
CA THR A 126 8.83 10.36 -15.38
C THR A 126 7.53 9.76 -15.88
N GLU A 127 6.86 8.94 -15.06
CA GLU A 127 5.64 8.23 -15.41
C GLU A 127 4.51 8.68 -14.46
N ARG A 128 3.31 8.85 -15.00
CA ARG A 128 2.18 9.38 -14.21
C ARG A 128 1.59 8.40 -13.20
N ALA A 129 1.74 7.11 -13.44
CA ALA A 129 1.24 6.03 -12.59
C ALA A 129 2.19 4.83 -12.61
N ILE A 130 2.48 4.27 -11.44
CA ILE A 130 3.38 3.13 -11.23
C ILE A 130 2.65 2.04 -10.46
N LEU A 131 2.82 0.81 -10.90
CA LEU A 131 2.41 -0.40 -10.21
C LEU A 131 3.64 -1.25 -9.85
N VAL A 132 3.88 -1.49 -8.58
CA VAL A 132 4.80 -2.55 -8.17
C VAL A 132 4.08 -3.89 -8.31
N ALA A 133 4.67 -4.83 -9.06
CA ALA A 133 4.06 -6.14 -9.27
C ALA A 133 5.11 -7.20 -9.59
N VAL A 134 4.77 -8.48 -9.34
CA VAL A 134 5.60 -9.63 -9.72
C VAL A 134 4.85 -10.51 -10.72
N PRO A 135 5.54 -11.19 -11.65
CA PRO A 135 4.90 -12.15 -12.55
C PRO A 135 4.16 -13.25 -11.78
N ALA A 136 2.99 -13.67 -12.23
CA ALA A 136 2.29 -14.81 -11.64
C ALA A 136 3.10 -16.10 -11.88
N LYS A 137 3.33 -16.88 -10.81
CA LYS A 137 4.01 -18.18 -10.90
C LYS A 137 3.05 -19.33 -11.16
N GLU A 138 1.85 -19.24 -10.59
CA GLU A 138 0.85 -20.28 -10.63
C GLU A 138 0.00 -20.20 -11.90
N THR A 139 -0.60 -21.33 -12.30
CA THR A 139 -1.62 -21.35 -13.35
C THR A 139 -2.91 -20.75 -12.80
N ILE A 140 -3.48 -19.77 -13.52
CA ILE A 140 -4.68 -19.05 -13.10
C ILE A 140 -5.80 -19.36 -14.08
N TYR A 141 -6.96 -19.75 -13.53
CA TYR A 141 -8.18 -19.99 -14.28
C TYR A 141 -9.22 -18.93 -13.93
N SER A 142 -9.99 -18.50 -14.91
CA SER A 142 -11.30 -17.89 -14.65
C SER A 142 -12.35 -18.97 -14.46
N THR A 143 -13.36 -18.67 -13.65
CA THR A 143 -14.47 -19.60 -13.38
C THR A 143 -15.81 -18.89 -13.58
N GLU A 144 -16.81 -19.65 -14.00
CA GLU A 144 -18.21 -19.23 -14.09
C GLU A 144 -19.04 -20.37 -13.50
N ASP A 145 -19.94 -20.06 -12.58
CA ASP A 145 -20.80 -21.02 -11.87
C ASP A 145 -20.03 -22.23 -11.24
N GLY A 146 -18.81 -21.97 -10.75
CA GLY A 146 -17.95 -23.00 -10.16
C GLY A 146 -17.22 -23.89 -11.13
N MET A 147 -17.41 -23.70 -12.45
CA MET A 147 -16.72 -24.41 -13.52
C MET A 147 -15.61 -23.56 -14.13
N VAL A 148 -14.51 -24.19 -14.55
CA VAL A 148 -13.44 -23.50 -15.27
C VAL A 148 -13.99 -22.97 -16.60
N SER A 149 -13.92 -21.65 -16.80
CA SER A 149 -14.34 -20.98 -18.04
C SER A 149 -13.19 -20.67 -18.99
N ALA A 150 -11.99 -20.32 -18.45
CA ALA A 150 -10.81 -20.12 -19.27
C ALA A 150 -9.51 -20.31 -18.47
N SER A 151 -8.45 -20.75 -19.16
CA SER A 151 -7.07 -20.67 -18.66
C SER A 151 -6.47 -19.34 -19.09
N LEU A 152 -5.97 -18.56 -18.12
CA LEU A 152 -5.39 -17.25 -18.42
C LEU A 152 -3.92 -17.38 -18.83
N ARG A 153 -3.50 -16.56 -19.77
CA ARG A 153 -2.10 -16.52 -20.24
C ARG A 153 -1.19 -15.97 -19.15
N ARG A 154 -0.50 -16.87 -18.43
CA ARG A 154 0.37 -16.54 -17.31
C ARG A 154 1.47 -15.51 -17.65
N ASP A 155 2.02 -15.57 -18.87
CA ASP A 155 3.03 -14.63 -19.36
C ASP A 155 2.55 -13.17 -19.44
N ARG A 156 1.25 -12.92 -19.24
CA ARG A 156 0.62 -11.58 -19.19
C ARG A 156 0.01 -11.23 -17.84
N LEU A 157 0.23 -12.08 -16.84
CA LEU A 157 -0.38 -11.91 -15.53
C LEU A 157 0.67 -11.50 -14.49
N TYR A 158 0.33 -10.47 -13.75
CA TYR A 158 1.13 -9.97 -12.64
C TYR A 158 0.30 -9.91 -11.37
N ILE A 159 0.94 -10.19 -10.24
CA ILE A 159 0.36 -10.04 -8.91
C ILE A 159 0.71 -8.66 -8.42
N ALA A 160 -0.31 -7.82 -8.22
CA ALA A 160 -0.15 -6.45 -7.74
C ALA A 160 0.39 -6.41 -6.31
N GLN A 161 1.34 -5.52 -6.10
CA GLN A 161 1.88 -5.19 -4.79
C GLN A 161 1.75 -3.68 -4.53
N THR A 162 2.24 -3.24 -3.40
CA THR A 162 2.42 -1.83 -3.07
C THR A 162 3.89 -1.57 -2.67
N PRO A 163 4.40 -0.32 -2.82
CA PRO A 163 3.65 0.90 -3.12
C PRO A 163 3.13 0.97 -4.55
N GLN A 164 2.00 1.65 -4.72
CA GLN A 164 1.53 2.16 -6.00
C GLN A 164 1.74 3.66 -6.00
N ALA A 165 2.35 4.21 -7.05
CA ALA A 165 2.72 5.61 -7.05
C ALA A 165 2.06 6.39 -8.19
N PHE A 166 1.77 7.66 -7.94
CA PHE A 166 1.02 8.49 -8.85
C PHE A 166 1.46 9.96 -8.81
N ASP A 167 1.29 10.64 -9.93
CA ASP A 167 1.08 12.07 -9.91
C ASP A 167 -0.11 12.41 -9.00
N THR A 168 0.08 13.36 -8.08
CA THR A 168 -0.92 13.65 -7.03
C THR A 168 -2.23 14.19 -7.60
N VAL A 169 -2.16 14.98 -8.67
CA VAL A 169 -3.36 15.53 -9.32
C VAL A 169 -4.13 14.40 -10.00
N LEU A 170 -3.42 13.50 -10.69
CA LEU A 170 -4.02 12.36 -11.37
C LEU A 170 -4.82 11.47 -10.42
N ILE A 171 -4.22 11.06 -9.30
CA ILE A 171 -4.89 10.14 -8.38
C ILE A 171 -6.07 10.81 -7.67
N LYS A 172 -5.94 12.08 -7.27
CA LYS A 172 -7.04 12.85 -6.67
C LYS A 172 -8.21 13.00 -7.64
N GLU A 173 -7.95 13.24 -8.92
CA GLU A 173 -8.98 13.30 -9.95
C GLU A 173 -9.70 11.96 -10.14
N ALA A 174 -8.95 10.84 -10.20
CA ALA A 174 -9.53 9.51 -10.31
C ALA A 174 -10.48 9.18 -9.13
N TYR A 175 -10.07 9.50 -7.91
CA TYR A 175 -10.89 9.31 -6.71
C TYR A 175 -12.16 10.20 -6.72
N ASN A 176 -12.04 11.46 -7.09
CA ASN A 176 -13.18 12.39 -7.21
C ASN A 176 -14.19 11.93 -8.27
N LEU A 177 -13.73 11.39 -9.40
CA LEU A 177 -14.62 10.82 -10.43
C LEU A 177 -15.28 9.53 -9.94
N ALA A 178 -14.55 8.70 -9.19
CA ALA A 178 -15.09 7.49 -8.60
C ALA A 178 -16.24 7.78 -7.63
N GLU A 179 -16.09 8.77 -6.76
CA GLU A 179 -17.13 9.18 -5.80
C GLU A 179 -18.41 9.65 -6.49
N LYS A 180 -18.28 10.33 -7.62
CA LYS A 180 -19.42 10.86 -8.41
C LYS A 180 -20.10 9.83 -9.32
N SER A 181 -19.47 8.65 -9.50
CA SER A 181 -19.93 7.66 -10.48
C SER A 181 -20.73 6.54 -9.81
N ALA A 182 -21.98 6.38 -10.20
CA ALA A 182 -22.85 5.29 -9.76
C ALA A 182 -22.62 3.95 -10.51
N THR A 183 -21.78 3.93 -11.55
CA THR A 183 -21.81 2.84 -12.56
C THR A 183 -20.56 2.01 -12.74
N LYS A 184 -19.42 2.38 -12.13
CA LYS A 184 -18.19 1.58 -12.23
C LYS A 184 -18.02 0.74 -10.98
N GLY A 185 -17.79 -0.56 -11.17
CA GLY A 185 -17.63 -1.53 -10.10
C GLY A 185 -16.50 -1.19 -9.12
N PRO A 186 -16.44 -1.86 -7.97
CA PRO A 186 -15.45 -1.58 -6.94
C PRO A 186 -14.05 -1.77 -7.52
N ALA A 187 -13.21 -0.74 -7.41
CA ALA A 187 -11.81 -0.87 -7.71
C ALA A 187 -11.12 -1.64 -6.57
N THR A 188 -10.28 -2.59 -6.92
CA THR A 188 -9.59 -3.46 -5.97
C THR A 188 -8.31 -2.83 -5.43
N ASP A 189 -7.74 -1.85 -6.17
CA ASP A 189 -6.54 -1.10 -5.82
C ASP A 189 -6.53 0.30 -6.48
N ASP A 190 -5.49 1.10 -6.21
CA ASP A 190 -5.42 2.50 -6.62
C ASP A 190 -5.14 2.65 -8.13
N VAL A 191 -4.38 1.72 -8.72
CA VAL A 191 -4.14 1.68 -10.18
C VAL A 191 -5.45 1.42 -10.92
N THR A 192 -6.31 0.56 -10.39
CA THR A 192 -7.63 0.28 -10.98
C THR A 192 -8.51 1.54 -11.04
N PHE A 193 -8.46 2.43 -10.04
CA PHE A 193 -9.15 3.73 -10.09
C PHE A 193 -8.65 4.58 -11.25
N VAL A 194 -7.33 4.76 -11.35
CA VAL A 194 -6.72 5.58 -12.40
C VAL A 194 -7.06 5.03 -13.79
N TYR A 195 -6.97 3.72 -13.97
CA TYR A 195 -7.29 3.08 -15.24
C TYR A 195 -8.78 3.21 -15.59
N ASN A 196 -9.67 2.88 -14.65
CA ASN A 196 -11.12 2.85 -14.91
C ASN A 196 -11.73 4.23 -15.15
N TYR A 197 -11.26 5.26 -14.45
CA TYR A 197 -11.88 6.58 -14.50
C TYR A 197 -11.16 7.55 -15.44
N LEU A 198 -9.86 7.37 -15.67
CA LEU A 198 -9.06 8.27 -16.49
C LEU A 198 -8.41 7.59 -17.71
N GLY A 199 -8.51 6.26 -17.84
CA GLY A 199 -7.90 5.51 -18.95
C GLY A 199 -6.36 5.49 -18.92
N VAL A 200 -5.74 5.95 -17.85
CA VAL A 200 -4.28 6.01 -17.73
C VAL A 200 -3.75 4.65 -17.30
N LYS A 201 -2.80 4.13 -18.06
CA LYS A 201 -2.11 2.87 -17.75
C LYS A 201 -0.92 3.12 -16.83
N ALA A 202 -0.78 2.29 -15.80
CA ALA A 202 0.40 2.31 -14.94
C ALA A 202 1.55 1.54 -15.57
N LYS A 203 2.78 2.05 -15.39
CA LYS A 203 4.00 1.31 -15.70
C LYS A 203 4.29 0.32 -14.58
N ILE A 204 4.62 -0.91 -14.93
CA ILE A 204 5.02 -1.93 -13.97
C ILE A 204 6.50 -1.74 -13.60
N ILE A 205 6.76 -1.69 -12.31
CA ILE A 205 8.09 -1.85 -11.70
C ILE A 205 8.11 -3.24 -11.07
N GLU A 206 9.14 -4.01 -11.38
CA GLU A 206 9.29 -5.35 -10.82
C GLU A 206 9.47 -5.28 -9.30
N GLY A 207 8.56 -5.91 -8.59
CA GLY A 207 8.58 -6.04 -7.14
C GLY A 207 9.44 -7.19 -6.65
N ASP A 208 9.23 -7.59 -5.41
CA ASP A 208 9.88 -8.76 -4.81
C ASP A 208 8.80 -9.72 -4.29
N TYR A 209 8.97 -11.02 -4.55
CA TYR A 209 8.09 -12.05 -3.98
C TYR A 209 8.13 -12.09 -2.44
N LYS A 210 9.21 -11.59 -1.83
CA LYS A 210 9.29 -11.40 -0.38
C LYS A 210 8.38 -10.26 0.12
N ASN A 211 7.99 -9.31 -0.72
CA ASN A 211 7.09 -8.20 -0.34
C ASN A 211 5.64 -8.70 -0.20
N ILE A 212 5.47 -9.73 0.64
CA ILE A 212 4.17 -10.35 0.92
C ILE A 212 3.26 -9.38 1.69
N LYS A 213 1.96 -9.56 1.53
CA LYS A 213 0.94 -8.91 2.36
C LYS A 213 0.52 -9.86 3.47
N VAL A 214 0.83 -9.54 4.71
CA VAL A 214 0.38 -10.30 5.87
C VAL A 214 -1.14 -10.19 5.98
N THR A 215 -1.85 -11.30 5.85
CA THR A 215 -3.33 -11.36 5.83
C THR A 215 -3.89 -12.47 6.70
N THR A 216 -3.10 -13.48 7.00
CA THR A 216 -3.44 -14.63 7.84
C THR A 216 -2.36 -14.84 8.90
N PRO A 217 -2.63 -15.63 9.98
CA PRO A 217 -1.62 -15.94 10.99
C PRO A 217 -0.37 -16.61 10.42
N GLU A 218 -0.53 -17.47 9.41
CA GLU A 218 0.58 -18.17 8.76
C GLU A 218 1.54 -17.19 8.07
N ASP A 219 1.00 -16.07 7.52
CA ASP A 219 1.82 -15.05 6.88
C ASP A 219 2.79 -14.36 7.88
N ILE A 220 2.44 -14.32 9.17
CA ILE A 220 3.32 -13.80 10.23
C ILE A 220 4.57 -14.67 10.36
N GLU A 221 4.40 -16.01 10.38
CA GLU A 221 5.53 -16.93 10.50
C GLU A 221 6.42 -16.85 9.25
N VAL A 222 5.81 -16.71 8.06
CA VAL A 222 6.56 -16.48 6.83
C VAL A 222 7.33 -15.15 6.90
N ALA A 223 6.69 -14.08 7.35
CA ALA A 223 7.34 -12.77 7.49
C ALA A 223 8.50 -12.81 8.49
N LYS A 224 8.35 -13.48 9.65
CA LYS A 224 9.44 -13.70 10.62
C LYS A 224 10.63 -14.39 9.98
N ALA A 225 10.38 -15.51 9.29
CA ALA A 225 11.45 -16.28 8.65
C ALA A 225 12.20 -15.47 7.58
N LEU A 226 11.49 -14.64 6.82
CA LEU A 226 12.09 -13.78 5.78
C LEU A 226 12.87 -12.60 6.37
N LEU A 227 12.43 -12.02 7.50
CA LEU A 227 13.14 -10.93 8.20
C LEU A 227 14.44 -11.40 8.88
N MET A 228 14.52 -12.66 9.32
CA MET A 228 15.75 -13.23 9.90
C MET A 228 16.89 -13.38 8.86
N ASN A 229 16.57 -13.32 7.57
CA ASN A 229 17.50 -13.51 6.46
C ASN A 229 17.77 -12.19 5.68
N GLN A 230 17.45 -11.04 6.26
CA GLN A 230 17.81 -9.71 5.78
C GLN A 230 18.92 -9.12 6.63
#